data_06204d9bc7644aca49777446a9c1309b
#
_entry.id   06204d9bc7644aca49777446a9c1309b
#
_cell.length_a   1.000
_cell.length_b   1.000
_cell.length_c   1.000
_cell.angle_alpha   90.00
_cell.angle_beta   90.00
_cell.angle_gamma   90.00
#
_symmetry.space_group_name_H-M   'P 1'
#
loop_
_entity.id
_entity.type
_entity.pdbx_description
1 polymer ?
#
loop_
_entity_poly.entity_id
_entity_poly.type
_entity_poly.pdbx_seq_one_letter_code
_entity_poly.pdbx_strand_id
1 'polypeptide(L)' 'VNIYTVEEVADLLKIKPETVRVMLRDKEINGFKAGKAWRVTEDDLKKYIQNQGGSIK' A
#
# COMPACT_ATOMS: atom_id res chain seq x y z
N VAL A 1 8.80 9.03 10.56
CA VAL A 1 8.11 7.91 9.92
C VAL A 1 6.89 8.44 9.18
N ASN A 2 6.80 8.16 7.90
CA ASN A 2 5.68 8.58 7.09
C ASN A 2 4.63 7.50 7.02
N ILE A 3 3.39 7.92 7.13
CA ILE A 3 2.26 7.01 7.04
C ILE A 3 1.34 7.54 5.94
N TYR A 4 0.98 6.67 5.03
CA TYR A 4 0.15 7.04 3.88
C TYR A 4 -1.26 6.54 4.05
N THR A 5 -2.22 7.31 3.54
CA THR A 5 -3.59 6.85 3.44
C THR A 5 -3.75 5.95 2.22
N VAL A 6 -4.91 5.28 2.15
CA VAL A 6 -5.21 4.46 0.98
C VAL A 6 -5.18 5.30 -0.29
N GLU A 7 -5.75 6.49 -0.22
CA GLU A 7 -5.80 7.37 -1.38
C GLU A 7 -4.40 7.79 -1.81
N GLU A 8 -3.52 8.06 -0.84
CA GLU A 8 -2.16 8.45 -1.16
C GLU A 8 -1.39 7.30 -1.80
N VAL A 9 -1.56 6.09 -1.27
CA VAL A 9 -0.92 4.90 -1.84
C VAL A 9 -1.42 4.66 -3.27
N ALA A 10 -2.73 4.78 -3.46
CA ALA A 10 -3.32 4.59 -4.77
C ALA A 10 -2.75 5.59 -5.78
N ASP A 11 -2.61 6.82 -5.36
CA ASP A 11 -2.06 7.85 -6.23
C ASP A 11 -0.60 7.56 -6.58
N LEU A 12 0.17 7.15 -5.59
CA LEU A 12 1.57 6.83 -5.82
C LEU A 12 1.75 5.63 -6.75
N LEU A 13 0.89 4.64 -6.62
CA LEU A 13 0.95 3.43 -7.44
C LEU A 13 0.14 3.56 -8.72
N LYS A 14 -0.59 4.66 -8.87
CA LYS A 14 -1.43 4.93 -10.04
C LYS A 14 -2.48 3.86 -10.26
N ILE A 15 -3.12 3.48 -9.15
CA ILE A 15 -4.21 2.51 -9.17
C ILE A 15 -5.37 3.11 -8.38
N LYS A 16 -6.49 2.42 -8.38
CA LYS A 16 -7.66 2.90 -7.67
C LYS A 16 -7.54 2.62 -6.17
N PRO A 17 -8.09 3.50 -5.32
CA PRO A 17 -8.07 3.24 -3.87
C PRO A 17 -8.73 1.93 -3.50
N GLU A 18 -9.76 1.55 -4.20
CA GLU A 18 -10.43 0.29 -3.94
C GLU A 18 -9.49 -0.88 -4.15
N THR A 19 -8.65 -0.81 -5.16
CA THR A 19 -7.65 -1.83 -5.40
C THR A 19 -6.67 -1.93 -4.25
N VAL A 20 -6.26 -0.78 -3.69
CA VAL A 20 -5.36 -0.78 -2.54
C VAL A 20 -6.01 -1.48 -1.36
N ARG A 21 -7.31 -1.24 -1.13
CA ARG A 21 -8.01 -1.90 -0.03
C ARG A 21 -8.01 -3.41 -0.19
N VAL A 22 -8.23 -3.88 -1.40
CA VAL A 22 -8.20 -5.32 -1.68
C VAL A 22 -6.81 -5.88 -1.41
N MET A 23 -5.78 -5.18 -1.85
CA MET A 23 -4.40 -5.62 -1.62
C MET A 23 -4.08 -5.70 -0.13
N LEU A 24 -4.56 -4.74 0.64
CA LEU A 24 -4.37 -4.75 2.09
C LEU A 24 -5.11 -5.92 2.73
N ARG A 25 -6.33 -6.17 2.28
CA ARG A 25 -7.13 -7.27 2.81
C ARG A 25 -6.50 -8.61 2.49
N ASP A 26 -5.95 -8.74 1.28
CA ASP A 26 -5.32 -9.98 0.84
C ASP A 26 -3.86 -10.10 1.27
N LYS A 27 -3.37 -9.09 1.97
CA LYS A 27 -2.00 -9.05 2.50
C LYS A 27 -0.94 -9.02 1.40
N GLU A 28 -1.29 -8.51 0.24
CA GLU A 28 -0.30 -8.28 -0.80
C GLU A 28 0.57 -7.10 -0.47
N ILE A 29 0.01 -6.14 0.24
CA ILE A 29 0.76 -5.02 0.78
C ILE A 29 0.45 -4.96 2.27
N ASN A 30 1.48 -4.76 3.07
CA ASN A 30 1.29 -4.69 4.51
C ASN A 30 0.80 -3.32 4.93
N GLY A 31 -0.12 -3.32 5.87
CA GLY A 31 -0.65 -2.09 6.39
C GLY A 31 -1.37 -2.37 7.68
N PHE A 32 -1.98 -1.35 8.23
CA PHE A 32 -2.74 -1.50 9.46
C PHE A 32 -4.00 -0.65 9.39
N LYS A 33 -4.95 -0.99 10.21
CA LYS A 33 -6.22 -0.28 10.24
C LYS A 33 -6.21 0.67 11.44
N ALA A 34 -6.33 1.95 11.16
CA ALA A 34 -6.40 2.97 12.19
C ALA A 34 -7.84 3.48 12.25
N GLY A 35 -8.57 3.01 13.26
CA GLY A 35 -9.98 3.31 13.32
C GLY A 35 -10.72 2.64 12.18
N LYS A 36 -11.34 3.43 11.34
CA LYS A 36 -12.10 2.90 10.21
C LYS A 36 -11.35 2.96 8.89
N ALA A 37 -10.09 3.39 8.92
CA ALA A 37 -9.35 3.63 7.68
C ALA A 37 -8.05 2.84 7.68
N TRP A 38 -7.70 2.35 6.52
CA TRP A 38 -6.42 1.68 6.34
C TRP A 38 -5.30 2.70 6.24
N ARG A 39 -4.14 2.31 6.74
CA ARG A 39 -2.93 3.12 6.64
C ARG A 39 -1.77 2.21 6.25
N VAL A 40 -0.81 2.77 5.52
CA VAL A 40 0.37 2.03 5.07
C VAL A 40 1.59 2.87 5.45
N THR A 41 2.56 2.24 6.12
CA THR A 41 3.79 2.94 6.45
C THR A 41 4.67 3.04 5.22
N GLU A 42 5.58 3.99 5.26
CA GLU A 42 6.53 4.17 4.17
C GLU A 42 7.35 2.90 3.95
N ASP A 43 7.78 2.27 5.03
CA ASP A 43 8.56 1.05 4.93
C ASP A 43 7.80 -0.06 4.24
N ASP A 44 6.53 -0.23 4.59
CA ASP A 44 5.70 -1.26 3.98
C ASP A 44 5.49 -0.97 2.50
N LEU A 45 5.27 0.28 2.16
CA LEU A 45 5.09 0.66 0.77
C LEU A 45 6.36 0.40 -0.03
N LYS A 46 7.50 0.74 0.53
CA LYS A 46 8.79 0.50 -0.14
C LYS A 46 9.00 -0.98 -0.38
N LYS A 47 8.68 -1.80 0.60
CA LYS A 47 8.84 -3.25 0.45
C LYS A 47 7.98 -3.78 -0.69
N TYR A 48 6.75 -3.30 -0.76
CA TYR A 48 5.87 -3.72 -1.84
C TYR A 48 6.45 -3.33 -3.20
N ILE A 49 6.90 -2.10 -3.32
CA ILE A 49 7.44 -1.60 -4.58
C ILE A 49 8.70 -2.36 -4.96
N GLN A 50 9.56 -2.64 -3.99
CA GLN A 50 10.80 -3.37 -4.27
C GLN A 50 10.51 -4.78 -4.76
N ASN A 51 9.53 -5.44 -4.15
CA ASN A 51 9.17 -6.79 -4.59
C ASN A 51 8.62 -6.77 -6.00
N GLN A 52 7.76 -5.81 -6.30
CA GLN A 52 7.21 -5.71 -7.64
C GLN A 52 8.27 -5.32 -8.65
N GLY A 53 9.08 -4.34 -8.29
CA GLY A 53 10.14 -3.89 -9.18
C GLY A 53 11.15 -4.98 -9.48
N GLY A 54 11.51 -5.74 -8.45
CA GLY A 54 12.44 -6.83 -8.65
C GLY A 54 11.91 -7.90 -9.58
N SER A 55 10.63 -8.18 -9.49
CA SER A 55 10.03 -9.22 -10.31
C SER A 55 9.83 -8.77 -11.75
N ILE A 56 9.76 -7.48 -11.98
CA ILE A 56 9.57 -6.95 -13.33
C ILE A 56 10.83 -7.09 -14.15
N LYS A 57 11.96 -7.04 -13.51
CA LYS A 57 13.25 -7.14 -14.21
C LYS A 57 13.54 -8.56 -14.70
#